data_8188a2bc8e937ff578348f829789582a
#
_entry.id   8188a2bc8e937ff578348f829789582a
#
_cell.length_a   1.000
_cell.length_b   1.000
_cell.length_c   1.000
_cell.angle_alpha   90.00
_cell.angle_beta   90.00
_cell.angle_gamma   90.00
#
_symmetry.space_group_name_H-M   'P 1'
#
loop_
_entity.id
_entity.type
_entity.pdbx_description
1 polymer ?
#
loop_
_entity_poly.entity_id
_entity_poly.type
_entity_poly.pdbx_seq_one_letter_code
_entity_poly.pdbx_strand_id
1 'polypeptide(L)'
;TPHITCGTWEEAECIKIFHNTYLSAKVSIANMIQDVTQRIGHANPSTIAESLRHADRVVGHRYMEPGMGDGGPCHPRDNIALSWLADKLNLGYDLFADVMRIRERQAELLSDELIAHGLPITIMGRAFKPGVELTDGSPSLLVAHYCAVKGHTVQFDHIDRSEARTYLLAHPVAPDDTQFAKGSVIVDMHRTYHGDRADITIKWYGVRDEDPVSHNARHHPKTNDA
;
A
#
# COMPACT_ATOMS: atom_id res chain seq x y z
N THR A 1 28.68 8.11 -6.85
CA THR A 1 28.06 8.77 -8.02
C THR A 1 26.64 9.14 -7.63
N PRO A 2 26.16 10.38 -7.87
CA PRO A 2 24.80 10.74 -7.58
C PRO A 2 23.83 9.93 -8.45
N HIS A 3 22.74 9.49 -7.85
CA HIS A 3 21.64 8.86 -8.58
C HIS A 3 20.79 9.96 -9.23
N ILE A 4 20.57 9.87 -10.53
CA ILE A 4 19.74 10.81 -11.29
C ILE A 4 18.48 10.09 -11.73
N THR A 5 17.32 10.63 -11.34
CA THR A 5 16.02 10.18 -11.79
C THR A 5 15.51 11.18 -12.85
N CYS A 6 15.07 10.68 -14.00
CA CYS A 6 14.40 11.48 -15.02
C CYS A 6 12.90 11.15 -15.02
N GLY A 7 12.07 12.18 -15.07
CA GLY A 7 10.62 12.04 -15.05
C GLY A 7 9.93 13.32 -15.53
N THR A 8 8.63 13.44 -15.23
CA THR A 8 7.85 14.65 -15.51
C THR A 8 8.16 15.76 -14.48
N TRP A 9 7.69 16.98 -14.76
CA TRP A 9 7.80 18.11 -13.82
C TRP A 9 7.08 17.81 -12.51
N GLU A 10 5.88 17.21 -12.59
CA GLU A 10 5.05 16.83 -11.46
C GLU A 10 5.74 15.76 -10.60
N GLU A 11 6.42 14.80 -11.22
CA GLU A 11 7.21 13.81 -10.50
C GLU A 11 8.39 14.45 -9.76
N ALA A 12 9.10 15.39 -10.40
CA ALA A 12 10.20 16.11 -9.78
C ALA A 12 9.74 16.94 -8.58
N GLU A 13 8.61 17.65 -8.70
CA GLU A 13 7.98 18.38 -7.60
C GLU A 13 7.55 17.45 -6.47
N CYS A 14 6.89 16.34 -6.79
CA CYS A 14 6.49 15.33 -5.81
C CYS A 14 7.69 14.75 -5.07
N ILE A 15 8.75 14.36 -5.77
CA ILE A 15 9.99 13.85 -5.16
C ILE A 15 10.51 14.86 -4.12
N LYS A 16 10.59 16.15 -4.50
CA LYS A 16 11.10 17.22 -3.61
C LYS A 16 10.25 17.38 -2.37
N ILE A 17 8.93 17.42 -2.52
CA ILE A 17 7.99 17.65 -1.42
C ILE A 17 7.94 16.42 -0.51
N PHE A 18 7.77 15.22 -1.06
CA PHE A 18 7.72 13.98 -0.29
C PHE A 18 9.04 13.66 0.42
N HIS A 19 10.20 14.05 -0.16
CA HIS A 19 11.48 13.94 0.54
C HIS A 19 11.44 14.70 1.88
N ASN A 20 11.02 15.95 1.87
CA ASN A 20 10.94 16.75 3.08
C ASN A 20 9.88 16.22 4.06
N THR A 21 8.72 15.81 3.56
CA THR A 21 7.65 15.24 4.40
C THR A 21 8.09 13.93 5.05
N TYR A 22 8.79 13.06 4.32
CA TYR A 22 9.34 11.82 4.87
C TYR A 22 10.39 12.09 5.96
N LEU A 23 11.29 13.06 5.74
CA LEU A 23 12.25 13.48 6.77
C LEU A 23 11.53 14.02 8.01
N SER A 24 10.51 14.86 7.82
CA SER A 24 9.70 15.39 8.92
C SER A 24 8.99 14.28 9.70
N ALA A 25 8.45 13.29 9.02
CA ALA A 25 7.84 12.12 9.67
C ALA A 25 8.86 11.33 10.50
N LYS A 26 10.06 11.08 9.96
CA LYS A 26 11.14 10.40 10.71
C LYS A 26 11.57 11.20 11.95
N VAL A 27 11.72 12.52 11.83
CA VAL A 27 12.07 13.40 12.96
C VAL A 27 10.94 13.38 13.99
N SER A 28 9.68 13.44 13.56
CA SER A 28 8.52 13.37 14.47
C SER A 28 8.49 12.06 15.24
N ILE A 29 8.74 10.92 14.58
CA ILE A 29 8.84 9.62 15.25
C ILE A 29 9.97 9.62 16.29
N ALA A 30 11.13 10.16 15.97
CA ALA A 30 12.24 10.26 16.92
C ALA A 30 11.88 11.13 18.16
N ASN A 31 11.20 12.25 17.95
CA ASN A 31 10.70 13.10 19.04
C ASN A 31 9.62 12.41 19.87
N MET A 32 8.72 11.65 19.24
CA MET A 32 7.70 10.86 19.94
C MET A 32 8.34 9.79 20.84
N ILE A 33 9.41 9.13 20.41
CA ILE A 33 10.18 8.21 21.27
C ILE A 33 10.65 8.95 22.52
N GLN A 34 11.18 10.16 22.37
CA GLN A 34 11.62 10.98 23.51
C GLN A 34 10.46 11.32 24.44
N ASP A 35 9.32 11.75 23.92
CA ASP A 35 8.14 12.11 24.73
C ASP A 35 7.57 10.92 25.49
N VAL A 36 7.49 9.76 24.85
CA VAL A 36 7.04 8.51 25.48
C VAL A 36 8.01 8.08 26.57
N THR A 37 9.31 8.05 26.30
CA THR A 37 10.31 7.62 27.29
C THR A 37 10.38 8.57 28.48
N GLN A 38 10.21 9.88 28.28
CA GLN A 38 10.15 10.87 29.35
C GLN A 38 9.00 10.59 30.33
N ARG A 39 7.86 10.10 29.83
CA ARG A 39 6.65 9.84 30.64
C ARG A 39 6.62 8.46 31.27
N ILE A 40 7.11 7.45 30.57
CA ILE A 40 7.23 6.08 31.11
C ILE A 40 8.30 6.02 32.21
N GLY A 41 9.37 6.78 32.08
CA GLY A 41 10.57 6.64 32.91
C GLY A 41 11.35 5.35 32.59
N HIS A 42 12.51 5.18 33.15
CA HIS A 42 13.34 3.95 33.03
C HIS A 42 13.68 3.54 31.59
N ALA A 43 13.52 4.42 30.61
CA ALA A 43 13.88 4.19 29.20
C ALA A 43 14.73 5.35 28.68
N ASN A 44 15.74 5.02 27.86
CA ASN A 44 16.61 6.00 27.22
C ASN A 44 16.23 6.14 25.74
N PRO A 45 15.77 7.33 25.28
CA PRO A 45 15.38 7.54 23.88
C PRO A 45 16.56 7.34 22.92
N SER A 46 17.80 7.67 23.34
CA SER A 46 18.98 7.50 22.49
C SER A 46 19.28 6.03 22.23
N THR A 47 19.07 5.14 23.18
CA THR A 47 19.26 3.70 23.01
C THR A 47 18.24 3.13 22.00
N ILE A 48 16.98 3.59 22.10
CA ILE A 48 15.93 3.18 21.16
C ILE A 48 16.22 3.71 19.75
N ALA A 49 16.55 4.99 19.62
CA ALA A 49 16.85 5.62 18.34
C ALA A 49 18.08 4.97 17.68
N GLU A 50 19.11 4.63 18.45
CA GLU A 50 20.31 3.95 17.95
C GLU A 50 19.98 2.55 17.41
N SER A 51 19.16 1.77 18.12
CA SER A 51 18.71 0.46 17.64
C SER A 51 17.94 0.57 16.32
N LEU A 52 17.09 1.59 16.19
CA LEU A 52 16.33 1.82 14.94
C LEU A 52 17.22 2.26 13.78
N ARG A 53 18.32 3.02 14.03
CA ARG A 53 19.28 3.41 12.98
C ARG A 53 19.96 2.23 12.32
N HIS A 54 20.19 1.14 13.05
CA HIS A 54 20.81 -0.08 12.54
C HIS A 54 19.80 -1.04 11.86
N ALA A 55 18.51 -0.70 11.86
CA ALA A 55 17.50 -1.50 11.22
C ALA A 55 17.43 -1.17 9.71
N ASP A 56 17.96 -2.02 8.84
CA ASP A 56 17.96 -1.85 7.38
C ASP A 56 16.55 -1.60 6.81
N ARG A 57 15.53 -2.20 7.43
CA ARG A 57 14.13 -2.01 7.04
C ARG A 57 13.64 -0.58 7.28
N VAL A 58 14.21 0.12 8.26
CA VAL A 58 13.79 1.50 8.64
C VAL A 58 14.55 2.55 7.85
N VAL A 59 15.83 2.33 7.59
CA VAL A 59 16.72 3.33 6.96
C VAL A 59 17.00 3.05 5.48
N GLY A 60 16.79 1.81 5.01
CA GLY A 60 17.02 1.41 3.62
C GLY A 60 15.87 1.81 2.68
N HIS A 61 15.98 1.37 1.43
CA HIS A 61 14.99 1.59 0.37
C HIS A 61 13.72 0.73 0.52
N ARG A 62 13.77 -0.29 1.36
CA ARG A 62 12.63 -1.21 1.59
C ARG A 62 11.42 -0.44 2.12
N TYR A 63 10.22 -0.92 1.76
CA TYR A 63 8.94 -0.32 2.16
C TYR A 63 8.67 1.08 1.60
N MET A 64 9.37 1.47 0.53
CA MET A 64 9.07 2.68 -0.26
C MET A 64 8.34 2.36 -1.57
N GLU A 65 8.02 1.10 -1.82
CA GLU A 65 7.22 0.70 -2.97
C GLU A 65 5.75 0.99 -2.71
N PRO A 66 5.10 1.84 -3.55
CA PRO A 66 3.66 2.04 -3.45
C PRO A 66 2.91 0.75 -3.75
N GLY A 67 1.91 0.46 -2.95
CA GLY A 67 1.14 -0.77 -3.08
C GLY A 67 -0.13 -0.69 -2.26
N MET A 68 -0.52 -1.80 -1.66
CA MET A 68 -1.76 -1.94 -0.90
C MET A 68 -1.48 -2.25 0.56
N GLY A 69 -1.97 -1.37 1.45
CA GLY A 69 -1.92 -1.54 2.89
C GLY A 69 -0.52 -1.43 3.50
N ASP A 70 -0.42 -1.82 4.74
CA ASP A 70 0.76 -1.69 5.60
C ASP A 70 1.44 -3.03 5.94
N GLY A 71 0.91 -4.14 5.45
CA GLY A 71 1.59 -5.43 5.45
C GLY A 71 1.36 -6.32 6.66
N GLY A 72 0.22 -6.63 7.12
CA GLY A 72 -0.08 -7.72 8.03
C GLY A 72 -0.42 -7.32 9.47
N PRO A 73 -0.67 -8.30 10.35
CA PRO A 73 -1.37 -8.08 11.62
C PRO A 73 -0.58 -7.26 12.65
N CYS A 74 0.74 -7.23 12.56
CA CYS A 74 1.57 -6.50 13.53
C CYS A 74 1.39 -4.99 13.43
N HIS A 75 1.24 -4.46 12.21
CA HIS A 75 1.14 -3.01 11.99
C HIS A 75 -0.10 -2.39 12.63
N PRO A 76 -1.33 -2.83 12.36
CA PRO A 76 -2.51 -2.29 13.04
C PRO A 76 -2.49 -2.56 14.54
N ARG A 77 -2.07 -3.75 14.99
CA ARG A 77 -1.99 -4.09 16.41
C ARG A 77 -1.10 -3.12 17.18
N ASP A 78 0.09 -2.87 16.68
CA ASP A 78 1.08 -2.04 17.37
C ASP A 78 0.69 -0.56 17.34
N ASN A 79 0.12 -0.07 16.21
CA ASN A 79 -0.41 1.30 16.15
C ASN A 79 -1.60 1.51 17.07
N ILE A 80 -2.53 0.55 17.19
CA ILE A 80 -3.65 0.61 18.15
C ILE A 80 -3.12 0.66 19.58
N ALA A 81 -2.14 -0.16 19.93
CA ALA A 81 -1.53 -0.17 21.25
C ALA A 81 -0.82 1.15 21.57
N LEU A 82 -0.09 1.72 20.60
CA LEU A 82 0.58 3.00 20.77
C LEU A 82 -0.39 4.18 20.84
N SER A 83 -1.49 4.15 20.10
CA SER A 83 -2.57 5.14 20.20
C SER A 83 -3.18 5.13 21.61
N TRP A 84 -3.50 3.95 22.15
CA TRP A 84 -3.96 3.81 23.53
C TRP A 84 -2.94 4.36 24.53
N LEU A 85 -1.66 4.08 24.34
CA LEU A 85 -0.59 4.56 25.20
C LEU A 85 -0.44 6.10 25.12
N ALA A 86 -0.56 6.70 23.95
CA ALA A 86 -0.54 8.13 23.75
C ALA A 86 -1.64 8.84 24.56
N ASP A 87 -2.85 8.28 24.56
CA ASP A 87 -3.96 8.75 25.39
C ASP A 87 -3.62 8.64 26.89
N LYS A 88 -3.19 7.46 27.36
CA LYS A 88 -2.83 7.23 28.76
C LYS A 88 -1.72 8.13 29.29
N LEU A 89 -0.77 8.48 28.43
CA LEU A 89 0.35 9.36 28.77
C LEU A 89 0.04 10.85 28.57
N ASN A 90 -1.16 11.19 28.09
CA ASN A 90 -1.58 12.57 27.78
C ASN A 90 -0.56 13.29 26.90
N LEU A 91 -0.17 12.66 25.76
CA LEU A 91 0.80 13.26 24.84
C LEU A 91 0.25 14.52 24.16
N GLY A 92 -1.06 14.63 23.99
CA GLY A 92 -1.71 15.75 23.29
C GLY A 92 -1.67 15.64 21.76
N TYR A 93 -1.16 14.53 21.24
CA TYR A 93 -1.16 14.15 19.81
C TYR A 93 -1.21 12.63 19.66
N ASP A 94 -1.66 12.15 18.49
CA ASP A 94 -1.77 10.72 18.21
C ASP A 94 -1.54 10.42 16.72
N LEU A 95 -0.26 10.33 16.33
CA LEU A 95 0.15 9.92 14.97
C LEU A 95 -0.27 8.48 14.67
N PHE A 96 -0.40 7.63 15.68
CA PHE A 96 -0.70 6.22 15.52
C PHE A 96 -2.15 6.02 15.06
N ALA A 97 -3.09 6.76 15.65
CA ALA A 97 -4.47 6.82 15.17
C ALA A 97 -4.56 7.37 13.75
N ASP A 98 -3.72 8.37 13.41
CA ASP A 98 -3.67 8.93 12.05
C ASP A 98 -3.18 7.89 11.03
N VAL A 99 -2.16 7.10 11.36
CA VAL A 99 -1.70 5.99 10.51
C VAL A 99 -2.83 4.99 10.27
N MET A 100 -3.58 4.62 11.32
CA MET A 100 -4.73 3.72 11.19
C MET A 100 -5.84 4.33 10.33
N ARG A 101 -6.13 5.62 10.50
CA ARG A 101 -7.13 6.32 9.69
C ARG A 101 -6.73 6.39 8.21
N ILE A 102 -5.45 6.61 7.90
CA ILE A 102 -4.94 6.58 6.53
C ILE A 102 -5.14 5.19 5.91
N ARG A 103 -4.80 4.14 6.63
CA ARG A 103 -4.99 2.74 6.21
C ARG A 103 -6.45 2.44 5.84
N GLU A 104 -7.38 2.81 6.72
CA GLU A 104 -8.82 2.63 6.50
C GLU A 104 -9.30 3.42 5.28
N ARG A 105 -8.89 4.70 5.17
CA ARG A 105 -9.29 5.56 4.06
C ARG A 105 -8.76 5.08 2.71
N GLN A 106 -7.53 4.57 2.66
CA GLN A 106 -6.99 3.98 1.43
C GLN A 106 -7.80 2.77 0.95
N ALA A 107 -8.19 1.89 1.87
CA ALA A 107 -9.02 0.74 1.53
C ALA A 107 -10.42 1.15 1.07
N GLU A 108 -11.01 2.17 1.68
CA GLU A 108 -12.29 2.73 1.28
C GLU A 108 -12.24 3.35 -0.13
N LEU A 109 -11.21 4.16 -0.43
CA LEU A 109 -10.99 4.74 -1.76
C LEU A 109 -10.81 3.67 -2.83
N LEU A 110 -10.07 2.61 -2.52
CA LEU A 110 -9.88 1.50 -3.44
C LEU A 110 -11.19 0.74 -3.67
N SER A 111 -12.04 0.58 -2.65
CA SER A 111 -13.37 0.00 -2.82
C SER A 111 -14.25 0.84 -3.75
N ASP A 112 -14.18 2.18 -3.68
CA ASP A 112 -14.88 3.08 -4.59
C ASP A 112 -14.42 2.90 -6.03
N GLU A 113 -13.11 2.81 -6.26
CA GLU A 113 -12.53 2.53 -7.58
C GLU A 113 -13.06 1.22 -8.17
N LEU A 114 -13.07 0.14 -7.39
CA LEU A 114 -13.56 -1.15 -7.87
C LEU A 114 -15.04 -1.14 -8.21
N ILE A 115 -15.86 -0.48 -7.39
CA ILE A 115 -17.30 -0.37 -7.57
C ILE A 115 -17.66 0.47 -8.79
N ALA A 116 -16.87 1.51 -9.08
CA ALA A 116 -17.12 2.44 -10.18
C ALA A 116 -17.16 1.76 -11.56
N HIS A 117 -16.57 0.56 -11.70
CA HIS A 117 -16.63 -0.20 -12.96
C HIS A 117 -17.96 -0.91 -13.22
N GLY A 118 -18.83 -1.03 -12.20
CA GLY A 118 -20.17 -1.62 -12.36
C GLY A 118 -20.18 -3.12 -12.67
N LEU A 119 -19.05 -3.82 -12.46
CA LEU A 119 -18.90 -5.26 -12.72
C LEU A 119 -18.80 -6.03 -11.39
N PRO A 120 -19.10 -7.35 -11.38
CA PRO A 120 -18.80 -8.18 -10.21
C PRO A 120 -17.33 -8.10 -9.82
N ILE A 121 -17.03 -8.04 -8.51
CA ILE A 121 -15.70 -7.78 -8.00
C ILE A 121 -15.03 -9.08 -7.56
N THR A 122 -13.75 -9.24 -7.95
CA THR A 122 -12.88 -10.30 -7.46
C THR A 122 -11.55 -9.70 -6.98
N ILE A 123 -11.10 -10.06 -5.78
CA ILE A 123 -9.79 -9.70 -5.25
C ILE A 123 -8.86 -10.91 -5.38
N MET A 124 -7.76 -10.74 -6.11
CA MET A 124 -6.71 -11.74 -6.30
C MET A 124 -5.64 -11.54 -5.24
N GLY A 125 -5.57 -12.46 -4.27
CA GLY A 125 -4.69 -12.37 -3.12
C GLY A 125 -5.43 -12.02 -1.82
N ARG A 126 -5.99 -13.04 -1.16
CA ARG A 126 -6.75 -12.88 0.09
C ARG A 126 -5.86 -12.64 1.31
N ALA A 127 -4.69 -13.26 1.36
CA ALA A 127 -3.74 -13.12 2.46
C ALA A 127 -3.08 -11.73 2.49
N PHE A 128 -2.41 -11.39 3.58
CA PHE A 128 -1.73 -10.08 3.69
C PHE A 128 -0.48 -9.97 2.79
N LYS A 129 0.06 -11.08 2.31
CA LYS A 129 1.16 -11.15 1.31
C LYS A 129 1.13 -12.47 0.55
N PRO A 130 1.82 -12.56 -0.60
CA PRO A 130 1.94 -13.80 -1.35
C PRO A 130 2.63 -14.90 -0.54
N GLY A 131 2.25 -16.16 -0.81
CA GLY A 131 2.91 -17.35 -0.23
C GLY A 131 2.61 -17.63 1.24
N VAL A 132 1.60 -16.98 1.82
CA VAL A 132 1.11 -17.25 3.18
C VAL A 132 -0.41 -17.42 3.17
N GLU A 133 -0.93 -18.15 4.16
CA GLU A 133 -2.38 -18.32 4.34
C GLU A 133 -2.98 -17.36 5.37
N LEU A 134 -2.13 -16.59 6.09
CA LEU A 134 -2.54 -15.68 7.14
C LEU A 134 -3.32 -14.50 6.55
N THR A 135 -4.57 -14.36 6.99
CA THR A 135 -5.49 -13.30 6.54
C THR A 135 -5.64 -12.17 7.54
N ASP A 136 -5.20 -12.34 8.77
CA ASP A 136 -5.27 -11.31 9.80
C ASP A 136 -4.48 -10.06 9.36
N GLY A 137 -5.10 -8.90 9.47
CA GLY A 137 -4.53 -7.64 9.01
C GLY A 137 -4.44 -7.50 7.50
N SER A 138 -5.06 -8.41 6.73
CA SER A 138 -5.03 -8.34 5.26
C SER A 138 -5.71 -7.08 4.74
N PRO A 139 -5.02 -6.26 3.93
CA PRO A 139 -5.62 -5.12 3.24
C PRO A 139 -6.74 -5.54 2.28
N SER A 140 -6.65 -6.72 1.68
CA SER A 140 -7.67 -7.27 0.79
C SER A 140 -9.00 -7.49 1.50
N LEU A 141 -8.96 -7.99 2.74
CA LEU A 141 -10.18 -8.16 3.55
C LEU A 141 -10.77 -6.81 3.96
N LEU A 142 -9.94 -5.80 4.20
CA LEU A 142 -10.40 -4.45 4.52
C LEU A 142 -11.11 -3.81 3.32
N VAL A 143 -10.55 -3.93 2.12
CA VAL A 143 -11.21 -3.48 0.88
C VAL A 143 -12.53 -4.21 0.66
N ALA A 144 -12.55 -5.54 0.83
CA ALA A 144 -13.78 -6.33 0.73
C ALA A 144 -14.84 -5.91 1.74
N HIS A 145 -14.43 -5.55 2.97
CA HIS A 145 -15.32 -5.00 3.98
C HIS A 145 -15.98 -3.70 3.50
N TYR A 146 -15.22 -2.75 2.95
CA TYR A 146 -15.78 -1.49 2.43
C TYR A 146 -16.67 -1.72 1.21
N CYS A 147 -16.36 -2.68 0.33
CA CYS A 147 -17.27 -3.09 -0.72
C CYS A 147 -18.60 -3.60 -0.15
N ALA A 148 -18.55 -4.45 0.87
CA ALA A 148 -19.73 -5.02 1.51
C ALA A 148 -20.58 -3.95 2.22
N VAL A 149 -19.97 -2.99 2.92
CA VAL A 149 -20.65 -1.84 3.52
C VAL A 149 -21.43 -1.03 2.48
N LYS A 150 -20.93 -0.96 1.24
CA LYS A 150 -21.55 -0.29 0.10
C LYS A 150 -22.51 -1.20 -0.70
N GLY A 151 -22.81 -2.40 -0.21
CA GLY A 151 -23.78 -3.33 -0.78
C GLY A 151 -23.23 -4.23 -1.91
N HIS A 152 -21.90 -4.31 -2.07
CA HIS A 152 -21.25 -5.11 -3.10
C HIS A 152 -20.60 -6.38 -2.52
N THR A 153 -20.89 -7.53 -3.13
CA THR A 153 -20.24 -8.81 -2.78
C THR A 153 -18.90 -8.94 -3.49
N VAL A 154 -17.89 -9.42 -2.78
CA VAL A 154 -16.55 -9.66 -3.30
C VAL A 154 -16.23 -11.15 -3.27
N GLN A 155 -15.69 -11.68 -4.36
CA GLN A 155 -15.08 -13.02 -4.41
C GLN A 155 -13.56 -12.90 -4.24
N PHE A 156 -12.95 -14.00 -3.78
CA PHE A 156 -11.48 -14.06 -3.63
C PHE A 156 -10.92 -15.17 -4.51
N ASP A 157 -9.80 -14.88 -5.17
CA ASP A 157 -8.97 -15.84 -5.91
C ASP A 157 -9.78 -16.70 -6.93
N HIS A 158 -10.85 -16.10 -7.45
CA HIS A 158 -11.72 -16.72 -8.43
C HIS A 158 -11.61 -16.00 -9.78
N ILE A 159 -11.28 -16.73 -10.82
CA ILE A 159 -11.26 -16.21 -12.19
C ILE A 159 -12.42 -16.81 -12.96
N ASP A 160 -13.28 -15.96 -13.51
CA ASP A 160 -14.40 -16.35 -14.36
C ASP A 160 -14.06 -16.02 -15.82
N ARG A 161 -14.08 -17.05 -16.68
CA ARG A 161 -13.81 -16.89 -18.12
C ARG A 161 -15.06 -16.54 -18.92
N SER A 162 -16.22 -16.66 -18.33
CA SER A 162 -17.53 -16.47 -18.98
C SER A 162 -18.15 -15.11 -18.71
N GLU A 163 -17.77 -14.45 -17.60
CA GLU A 163 -18.35 -13.19 -17.16
C GLU A 163 -17.26 -12.13 -16.94
N ALA A 164 -17.47 -10.94 -17.52
CA ALA A 164 -16.60 -9.80 -17.28
C ALA A 164 -16.67 -9.36 -15.80
N ARG A 165 -15.52 -9.14 -15.20
CA ARG A 165 -15.39 -8.76 -13.78
C ARG A 165 -14.36 -7.65 -13.57
N THR A 166 -14.47 -6.97 -12.44
CA THR A 166 -13.40 -6.12 -11.92
C THR A 166 -12.49 -6.97 -11.04
N TYR A 167 -11.23 -7.11 -11.43
CA TYR A 167 -10.21 -7.84 -10.68
C TYR A 167 -9.26 -6.84 -10.01
N LEU A 168 -9.08 -6.98 -8.70
CA LEU A 168 -8.01 -6.30 -7.96
C LEU A 168 -6.82 -7.25 -7.83
N LEU A 169 -5.67 -6.89 -8.37
CA LEU A 169 -4.41 -7.60 -8.12
C LEU A 169 -3.79 -7.05 -6.82
N ALA A 170 -4.11 -7.70 -5.70
CA ALA A 170 -3.66 -7.30 -4.38
C ALA A 170 -2.22 -7.75 -4.08
N HIS A 171 -1.69 -8.68 -4.85
CA HIS A 171 -0.32 -9.16 -4.76
C HIS A 171 0.44 -8.89 -6.07
N PRO A 172 1.77 -8.73 -6.05
CA PRO A 172 2.59 -8.52 -7.25
C PRO A 172 2.79 -9.81 -8.04
N VAL A 173 1.69 -10.45 -8.40
CA VAL A 173 1.65 -11.68 -9.21
C VAL A 173 0.80 -11.38 -10.44
N ALA A 174 1.40 -11.53 -11.62
CA ALA A 174 0.71 -11.39 -12.88
C ALA A 174 0.00 -12.70 -13.24
N PRO A 175 -1.34 -12.74 -13.28
CA PRO A 175 -2.07 -13.90 -13.80
C PRO A 175 -1.92 -14.02 -15.31
N ASP A 176 -2.22 -15.20 -15.85
CA ASP A 176 -2.25 -15.44 -17.29
C ASP A 176 -3.44 -14.70 -17.93
N ASP A 177 -3.18 -13.89 -18.95
CA ASP A 177 -4.17 -13.10 -19.71
C ASP A 177 -5.35 -13.92 -20.23
N THR A 178 -5.08 -15.15 -20.66
CA THR A 178 -6.11 -16.04 -21.26
C THR A 178 -7.21 -16.43 -20.29
N GLN A 179 -7.01 -16.16 -19.01
CA GLN A 179 -7.97 -16.54 -17.95
C GLN A 179 -9.10 -15.55 -17.76
N PHE A 180 -8.96 -14.29 -18.22
CA PHE A 180 -9.98 -13.26 -18.02
C PHE A 180 -11.01 -13.24 -19.14
N ALA A 181 -12.29 -13.03 -18.80
CA ALA A 181 -13.34 -12.78 -19.78
C ALA A 181 -13.14 -11.44 -20.49
N LYS A 182 -13.62 -11.37 -21.74
CA LYS A 182 -13.63 -10.12 -22.51
C LYS A 182 -14.45 -9.04 -21.77
N GLY A 183 -13.94 -7.81 -21.75
CA GLY A 183 -14.56 -6.68 -21.06
C GLY A 183 -14.22 -6.59 -19.57
N SER A 184 -13.39 -7.48 -19.05
CA SER A 184 -12.90 -7.37 -17.67
C SER A 184 -12.00 -6.17 -17.46
N VAL A 185 -12.01 -5.64 -16.23
CA VAL A 185 -11.14 -4.57 -15.77
C VAL A 185 -10.18 -5.12 -14.72
N ILE A 186 -8.91 -4.85 -14.89
CA ILE A 186 -7.86 -5.30 -13.97
C ILE A 186 -7.24 -4.07 -13.32
N VAL A 187 -7.45 -3.91 -12.02
CA VAL A 187 -6.83 -2.87 -11.19
C VAL A 187 -5.59 -3.46 -10.55
N ASP A 188 -4.42 -3.02 -11.00
CA ASP A 188 -3.13 -3.50 -10.52
C ASP A 188 -2.50 -2.48 -9.57
N MET A 189 -2.36 -2.88 -8.29
CA MET A 189 -1.76 -2.06 -7.24
C MET A 189 -0.23 -1.97 -7.33
N HIS A 190 0.40 -2.92 -8.02
CA HIS A 190 1.86 -3.07 -8.06
C HIS A 190 2.47 -2.71 -9.41
N ARG A 191 1.63 -2.41 -10.42
CA ARG A 191 2.07 -2.05 -11.79
C ARG A 191 2.95 -3.13 -12.43
N THR A 192 2.68 -4.39 -12.10
CA THR A 192 3.44 -5.56 -12.57
C THR A 192 2.77 -6.30 -13.71
N TYR A 193 1.48 -6.03 -13.95
CA TYR A 193 0.71 -6.68 -14.98
C TYR A 193 0.81 -5.92 -16.31
N HIS A 194 1.30 -6.59 -17.35
CA HIS A 194 1.54 -6.06 -18.68
C HIS A 194 0.85 -6.94 -19.74
N GLY A 195 -0.46 -7.10 -19.65
CA GLY A 195 -1.22 -7.86 -20.64
C GLY A 195 -1.34 -7.12 -21.98
N ASP A 196 -1.31 -7.88 -23.07
CA ASP A 196 -1.40 -7.33 -24.44
C ASP A 196 -2.80 -7.43 -25.06
N ARG A 197 -3.80 -7.89 -24.32
CA ARG A 197 -5.16 -8.07 -24.81
C ARG A 197 -5.90 -6.75 -24.91
N ALA A 198 -6.36 -6.41 -26.12
CA ALA A 198 -7.13 -5.20 -26.39
C ALA A 198 -8.60 -5.27 -25.89
N ASP A 199 -9.08 -6.45 -25.51
CA ASP A 199 -10.46 -6.66 -25.06
C ASP A 199 -10.63 -6.71 -23.53
N ILE A 200 -9.56 -6.41 -22.77
CA ILE A 200 -9.57 -6.16 -21.33
C ILE A 200 -8.98 -4.78 -21.05
N THR A 201 -9.39 -4.17 -19.94
CA THR A 201 -8.85 -2.88 -19.49
C THR A 201 -7.88 -3.11 -18.32
N ILE A 202 -6.66 -2.60 -18.43
CA ILE A 202 -5.67 -2.63 -17.36
C ILE A 202 -5.54 -1.21 -16.79
N LYS A 203 -5.73 -1.09 -15.47
CA LYS A 203 -5.54 0.16 -14.73
C LYS A 203 -4.45 -0.03 -13.69
N TRP A 204 -3.38 0.71 -13.82
CA TRP A 204 -2.37 0.81 -12.78
C TRP A 204 -2.80 1.85 -11.76
N TYR A 205 -3.11 1.41 -10.56
CA TYR A 205 -3.60 2.31 -9.53
C TYR A 205 -2.56 3.39 -9.21
N GLY A 206 -3.01 4.66 -9.23
CA GLY A 206 -2.14 5.83 -9.06
C GLY A 206 -1.51 6.37 -10.35
N VAL A 207 -1.74 5.74 -11.50
CA VAL A 207 -1.31 6.23 -12.82
C VAL A 207 -2.55 6.57 -13.65
N ARG A 208 -2.58 7.75 -14.26
CA ARG A 208 -3.66 8.12 -15.18
C ARG A 208 -3.39 7.60 -16.57
N ASP A 209 -4.44 7.17 -17.26
CA ASP A 209 -4.34 6.62 -18.63
C ASP A 209 -3.77 7.64 -19.65
N GLU A 210 -3.86 8.93 -19.34
CA GLU A 210 -3.38 10.04 -20.18
C GLU A 210 -1.90 10.40 -19.93
N ASP A 211 -1.25 9.81 -18.93
CA ASP A 211 0.13 10.12 -18.60
C ASP A 211 1.09 9.49 -19.64
N PRO A 212 1.94 10.29 -20.31
CA PRO A 212 2.88 9.79 -21.33
C PRO A 212 3.90 8.77 -20.76
N VAL A 213 4.02 8.70 -19.45
CA VAL A 213 4.88 7.73 -18.73
C VAL A 213 4.28 6.33 -18.70
N SER A 214 2.97 6.18 -18.89
CA SER A 214 2.30 4.86 -18.91
C SER A 214 2.86 3.96 -20.03
N HIS A 215 3.40 4.55 -21.10
CA HIS A 215 3.99 3.82 -22.22
C HIS A 215 5.49 3.52 -22.03
N ASN A 216 6.23 4.31 -21.25
CA ASN A 216 7.68 4.15 -21.05
C ASN A 216 8.03 3.32 -19.81
N ALA A 217 7.15 3.18 -18.83
CA ALA A 217 7.34 2.31 -17.65
C ALA A 217 7.44 0.80 -18.03
N ARG A 218 7.13 0.44 -19.28
CA ARG A 218 7.20 -0.93 -19.79
C ARG A 218 8.63 -1.49 -19.93
N HIS A 219 9.68 -0.70 -19.66
CA HIS A 219 11.08 -1.07 -19.92
C HIS A 219 12.05 -0.77 -18.77
N HIS A 220 11.69 -0.99 -17.52
CA HIS A 220 12.73 -1.12 -16.50
C HIS A 220 13.06 -2.60 -16.29
N PRO A 221 14.24 -3.08 -16.71
CA PRO A 221 14.71 -4.41 -16.33
C PRO A 221 14.87 -4.44 -14.80
N LYS A 222 14.28 -5.44 -14.18
CA LYS A 222 14.56 -5.76 -12.77
C LYS A 222 16.07 -5.99 -12.66
N THR A 223 16.79 -5.09 -12.01
CA THR A 223 18.13 -5.42 -11.52
C THR A 223 17.96 -6.46 -10.42
N ASN A 224 18.29 -7.72 -10.77
CA ASN A 224 18.51 -8.75 -9.80
C ASN A 224 19.78 -8.39 -9.03
N ASP A 225 19.63 -7.74 -7.89
CA ASP A 225 20.68 -7.68 -6.89
C ASP A 225 20.31 -8.62 -5.74
N ALA A 226 21.17 -9.62 -5.62
CA ALA A 226 21.15 -10.72 -4.65
C ALA A 226 21.37 -10.21 -3.20
#